data_a3006eb6a2aea598d9e6091ab60b1c69
#
_entry.id   a3006eb6a2aea598d9e6091ab60b1c69
#
_cell.length_a   1.000
_cell.length_b   1.000
_cell.length_c   1.000
_cell.angle_alpha   90.00
_cell.angle_beta   90.00
_cell.angle_gamma   90.00
#
_symmetry.space_group_name_H-M   'P 1'
#
loop_
_entity.id
_entity.type
_entity.pdbx_description
1 polymer ?
#
loop_
_entity_poly.entity_id
_entity_poly.type
_entity_poly.pdbx_seq_one_letter_code
_entity_poly.pdbx_strand_id
1 'polypeptide(L)'
;MTRLPGVELDAVIDHVNYEVIQEDLAHILSLMRRFASPWGEAVCGVDGGPVAGPLVPGSPLPFSPDETAFQQMFRLIGSFDSATGREDLVALAEKFFARPPHAIVFTHGDLNPHNIMVDANGHVCGIFDWEAAAWLPDHWEVSITGVFRGRPWGEFMDKKVTSGVYAEDVEGYRYVFMLTQDALSLG
;
A
#
# COMPACT_ATOMS: atom_id res chain seq x y z
N MET A 1 -8.22 20.28 17.26
CA MET A 1 -7.23 19.33 16.73
C MET A 1 -6.22 19.03 17.82
N THR A 2 -6.02 17.77 18.19
CA THR A 2 -5.04 17.40 19.25
C THR A 2 -3.66 17.39 18.61
N ARG A 3 -2.69 18.06 19.25
CA ARG A 3 -1.29 18.03 18.79
C ARG A 3 -0.70 16.66 19.12
N LEU A 4 -0.17 15.95 18.13
CA LEU A 4 0.64 14.75 18.38
C LEU A 4 2.00 15.16 18.94
N PRO A 5 2.52 14.44 19.95
CA PRO A 5 3.87 14.67 20.45
C PRO A 5 4.91 14.18 19.44
N GLY A 6 6.15 14.69 19.55
CA GLY A 6 7.26 14.22 18.74
C GLY A 6 7.53 15.06 17.49
N VAL A 7 8.28 14.46 16.57
CA VAL A 7 8.66 15.03 15.26
C VAL A 7 8.34 14.04 14.15
N GLU A 8 8.16 14.52 12.94
CA GLU A 8 7.95 13.65 11.77
C GLU A 8 9.19 12.78 11.55
N LEU A 9 8.97 11.49 11.28
CA LEU A 9 10.05 10.54 11.03
C LEU A 9 10.92 10.96 9.85
N ASP A 10 10.32 11.51 8.79
CA ASP A 10 11.04 12.00 7.61
C ASP A 10 12.09 13.06 7.95
N ALA A 11 11.79 13.94 8.91
CA ALA A 11 12.72 14.99 9.34
C ALA A 11 13.95 14.47 10.12
N VAL A 12 13.89 13.25 10.63
CA VAL A 12 14.95 12.65 11.48
C VAL A 12 15.39 11.28 10.98
N ILE A 13 15.00 10.88 9.77
CA ILE A 13 15.13 9.52 9.25
C ILE A 13 16.57 9.01 9.24
N ASP A 14 17.55 9.90 9.02
CA ASP A 14 18.97 9.56 9.01
C ASP A 14 19.57 9.37 10.42
N HIS A 15 18.81 9.66 11.47
CA HIS A 15 19.28 9.70 12.87
C HIS A 15 18.53 8.72 13.79
N VAL A 16 17.51 8.01 13.28
CA VAL A 16 16.72 7.06 14.08
C VAL A 16 17.38 5.69 14.16
N ASN A 17 17.03 4.95 15.22
CA ASN A 17 17.35 3.53 15.30
C ASN A 17 16.28 2.74 14.49
N TYR A 18 16.66 2.24 13.34
CA TYR A 18 15.77 1.48 12.46
C TYR A 18 15.24 0.18 13.07
N GLU A 19 15.94 -0.43 14.04
CA GLU A 19 15.44 -1.63 14.73
C GLU A 19 14.22 -1.29 15.59
N VAL A 20 14.27 -0.15 16.30
CA VAL A 20 13.13 0.36 17.10
C VAL A 20 11.94 0.67 16.19
N ILE A 21 12.16 1.39 15.10
CA ILE A 21 11.11 1.72 14.12
C ILE A 21 10.50 0.45 13.50
N GLN A 22 11.32 -0.54 13.17
CA GLN A 22 10.88 -1.83 12.65
C GLN A 22 9.93 -2.54 13.63
N GLU A 23 10.32 -2.66 14.90
CA GLU A 23 9.52 -3.32 15.94
C GLU A 23 8.19 -2.60 16.16
N ASP A 24 8.23 -1.28 16.28
CA ASP A 24 7.03 -0.46 16.47
C ASP A 24 6.07 -0.59 15.29
N LEU A 25 6.56 -0.47 14.05
CA LEU A 25 5.71 -0.57 12.86
C LEU A 25 5.16 -1.99 12.66
N ALA A 26 5.96 -3.03 12.89
CA ALA A 26 5.49 -4.41 12.81
C ALA A 26 4.37 -4.64 13.85
N HIS A 27 4.52 -4.11 15.06
CA HIS A 27 3.49 -4.17 16.09
C HIS A 27 2.23 -3.42 15.67
N ILE A 28 2.36 -2.18 15.18
CA ILE A 28 1.23 -1.35 14.72
C ILE A 28 0.46 -2.05 13.59
N LEU A 29 1.16 -2.55 12.57
CA LEU A 29 0.52 -3.32 11.48
C LEU A 29 -0.22 -4.54 12.03
N SER A 30 0.36 -5.24 13.01
CA SER A 30 -0.32 -6.38 13.64
C SER A 30 -1.60 -5.97 14.35
N LEU A 31 -1.63 -4.81 15.00
CA LEU A 31 -2.82 -4.27 15.66
C LEU A 31 -3.88 -3.85 14.63
N MET A 32 -3.49 -3.16 13.57
CA MET A 32 -4.39 -2.74 12.50
C MET A 32 -5.11 -3.94 11.86
N ARG A 33 -4.38 -5.03 11.61
CA ARG A 33 -4.91 -6.27 11.01
C ARG A 33 -5.85 -7.06 11.93
N ARG A 34 -5.97 -6.69 13.21
CA ARG A 34 -6.93 -7.31 14.13
C ARG A 34 -8.36 -6.75 13.98
N PHE A 35 -8.52 -5.61 13.33
CA PHE A 35 -9.83 -5.09 13.01
C PHE A 35 -10.49 -5.96 11.94
N ALA A 36 -11.70 -6.42 12.21
CA ALA A 36 -12.51 -7.13 11.22
C ALA A 36 -13.22 -6.10 10.32
N SER A 37 -13.16 -6.32 9.01
CA SER A 37 -13.92 -5.49 8.08
C SER A 37 -15.42 -5.66 8.29
N PRO A 38 -16.19 -4.60 8.49
CA PRO A 38 -17.65 -4.67 8.53
C PRO A 38 -18.24 -5.01 7.15
N TRP A 39 -17.41 -4.97 6.09
CA TRP A 39 -17.78 -5.20 4.69
C TRP A 39 -17.35 -6.59 4.19
N GLY A 40 -16.90 -7.48 5.08
CA GLY A 40 -16.44 -8.83 4.74
C GLY A 40 -15.17 -8.81 3.88
N GLU A 41 -15.21 -9.46 2.72
CA GLU A 41 -14.09 -9.57 1.77
C GLU A 41 -14.04 -8.40 0.76
N ALA A 42 -14.90 -7.40 0.93
CA ALA A 42 -14.95 -6.27 0.02
C ALA A 42 -13.73 -5.36 0.16
N VAL A 43 -13.23 -4.90 -0.98
CA VAL A 43 -12.21 -3.83 -1.08
C VAL A 43 -12.94 -2.50 -1.22
N CYS A 44 -12.79 -1.63 -0.21
CA CYS A 44 -13.53 -0.37 -0.15
C CYS A 44 -12.88 0.61 0.85
N GLY A 45 -13.31 1.86 0.80
CA GLY A 45 -13.00 2.85 1.84
C GLY A 45 -13.49 2.42 3.22
N VAL A 46 -13.03 3.09 4.27
CA VAL A 46 -13.38 2.76 5.67
C VAL A 46 -14.89 2.72 5.90
N ASP A 47 -15.63 3.60 5.24
CA ASP A 47 -17.09 3.76 5.31
C ASP A 47 -17.86 2.87 4.31
N GLY A 48 -17.17 2.00 3.56
CA GLY A 48 -17.75 1.21 2.48
C GLY A 48 -17.84 1.96 1.13
N GLY A 49 -17.32 3.19 1.09
CA GLY A 49 -17.24 4.00 -0.10
C GLY A 49 -16.08 3.63 -1.04
N PRO A 50 -15.76 4.51 -2.02
CA PRO A 50 -14.66 4.31 -2.93
C PRO A 50 -13.31 4.25 -2.22
N VAL A 51 -12.35 3.49 -2.79
CA VAL A 51 -10.94 3.51 -2.39
C VAL A 51 -10.25 4.71 -3.01
N ALA A 52 -9.63 5.53 -2.20
CA ALA A 52 -8.85 6.69 -2.63
C ALA A 52 -7.40 6.59 -2.11
N GLY A 53 -6.49 7.31 -2.74
CA GLY A 53 -5.10 7.39 -2.29
C GLY A 53 -4.15 7.83 -3.41
N PRO A 54 -2.99 8.38 -3.05
CA PRO A 54 -2.06 9.00 -4.00
C PRO A 54 -1.44 7.98 -4.97
N LEU A 55 -1.36 6.71 -4.56
CA LEU A 55 -0.77 5.63 -5.35
C LEU A 55 -1.80 4.59 -5.81
N VAL A 56 -3.10 4.93 -5.74
CA VAL A 56 -4.18 4.10 -6.29
C VAL A 56 -4.45 4.56 -7.72
N PRO A 57 -4.06 3.79 -8.75
CA PRO A 57 -4.29 4.16 -10.14
C PRO A 57 -5.78 4.33 -10.44
N GLY A 58 -6.15 5.45 -11.07
CA GLY A 58 -7.56 5.77 -11.37
C GLY A 58 -8.40 6.14 -10.15
N SER A 59 -7.76 6.49 -9.02
CA SER A 59 -8.43 6.93 -7.79
C SER A 59 -9.42 8.11 -8.04
N PRO A 60 -10.60 8.10 -7.37
CA PRO A 60 -11.08 7.03 -6.49
C PRO A 60 -11.64 5.82 -7.27
N LEU A 61 -11.35 4.61 -6.79
CA LEU A 61 -11.92 3.38 -7.32
C LEU A 61 -13.20 3.01 -6.57
N PRO A 62 -14.26 2.57 -7.27
CA PRO A 62 -15.51 2.20 -6.61
C PRO A 62 -15.35 0.97 -5.72
N PHE A 63 -16.33 0.75 -4.84
CA PHE A 63 -16.47 -0.47 -4.06
C PHE A 63 -16.33 -1.72 -4.93
N SER A 64 -15.55 -2.68 -4.45
CA SER A 64 -15.36 -3.99 -5.11
C SER A 64 -15.76 -5.10 -4.14
N PRO A 65 -16.57 -6.09 -4.56
CA PRO A 65 -17.04 -7.15 -3.67
C PRO A 65 -15.92 -8.05 -3.12
N ASP A 66 -14.80 -8.11 -3.81
CA ASP A 66 -13.61 -8.89 -3.46
C ASP A 66 -12.36 -8.34 -4.17
N GLU A 67 -11.20 -8.92 -3.85
CA GLU A 67 -9.93 -8.56 -4.48
C GLU A 67 -9.90 -8.83 -5.98
N THR A 68 -10.54 -9.90 -6.45
CA THR A 68 -10.57 -10.22 -7.88
C THR A 68 -11.27 -9.13 -8.70
N ALA A 69 -12.42 -8.66 -8.21
CA ALA A 69 -13.12 -7.54 -8.82
C ALA A 69 -12.30 -6.24 -8.76
N PHE A 70 -11.58 -6.01 -7.66
CA PHE A 70 -10.67 -4.87 -7.52
C PHE A 70 -9.53 -4.92 -8.54
N GLN A 71 -8.91 -6.08 -8.73
CA GLN A 71 -7.86 -6.29 -9.72
C GLN A 71 -8.34 -6.09 -11.16
N GLN A 72 -9.60 -6.42 -11.47
CA GLN A 72 -10.18 -6.17 -12.80
C GLN A 72 -10.20 -4.68 -13.14
N MET A 73 -10.37 -3.79 -12.17
CA MET A 73 -10.31 -2.35 -12.43
C MET A 73 -8.93 -1.91 -12.93
N PHE A 74 -7.86 -2.47 -12.37
CA PHE A 74 -6.50 -2.17 -12.86
C PHE A 74 -6.28 -2.64 -14.30
N ARG A 75 -6.83 -3.80 -14.67
CA ARG A 75 -6.78 -4.27 -16.07
C ARG A 75 -7.49 -3.31 -17.02
N LEU A 76 -8.65 -2.78 -16.62
CA LEU A 76 -9.40 -1.81 -17.42
C LEU A 76 -8.63 -0.47 -17.53
N ILE A 77 -8.12 0.06 -16.42
CA ILE A 77 -7.35 1.31 -16.39
C ILE A 77 -6.08 1.18 -17.25
N GLY A 78 -5.32 0.11 -17.07
CA GLY A 78 -4.08 -0.15 -17.81
C GLY A 78 -4.28 -0.54 -19.28
N SER A 79 -5.54 -0.76 -19.71
CA SER A 79 -5.85 -1.20 -21.08
C SER A 79 -4.99 -2.40 -21.51
N PHE A 80 -4.88 -3.41 -20.65
CA PHE A 80 -3.92 -4.52 -20.78
C PHE A 80 -4.07 -5.25 -22.14
N ASP A 81 -5.28 -5.39 -22.64
CA ASP A 81 -5.56 -6.05 -23.94
C ASP A 81 -5.00 -5.27 -25.14
N SER A 82 -4.68 -4.00 -24.97
CA SER A 82 -4.20 -3.10 -26.03
C SER A 82 -2.80 -2.53 -25.77
N ALA A 83 -2.09 -3.02 -24.77
CA ALA A 83 -0.77 -2.52 -24.36
C ALA A 83 0.35 -3.01 -25.30
N THR A 84 0.27 -2.62 -26.59
CA THR A 84 1.21 -3.01 -27.65
C THR A 84 2.65 -2.57 -27.29
N GLY A 85 3.61 -3.50 -27.44
CA GLY A 85 5.01 -3.28 -27.10
C GLY A 85 5.34 -3.41 -25.61
N ARG A 86 4.39 -3.89 -24.80
CA ARG A 86 4.54 -4.08 -23.34
C ARG A 86 4.06 -5.48 -22.90
N GLU A 87 4.05 -6.42 -23.82
CA GLU A 87 3.52 -7.78 -23.62
C GLU A 87 4.20 -8.48 -22.44
N ASP A 88 5.50 -8.25 -22.25
CA ASP A 88 6.24 -8.82 -21.12
C ASP A 88 5.75 -8.26 -19.75
N LEU A 89 5.47 -6.96 -19.69
CA LEU A 89 4.91 -6.35 -18.46
C LEU A 89 3.50 -6.84 -18.19
N VAL A 90 2.68 -6.95 -19.23
CA VAL A 90 1.32 -7.52 -19.11
C VAL A 90 1.40 -8.94 -18.59
N ALA A 91 2.27 -9.79 -19.13
CA ALA A 91 2.44 -11.17 -18.68
C ALA A 91 2.87 -11.25 -17.20
N LEU A 92 3.73 -10.35 -16.74
CA LEU A 92 4.15 -10.27 -15.34
C LEU A 92 3.01 -9.80 -14.41
N ALA A 93 2.24 -8.80 -14.81
CA ALA A 93 1.06 -8.34 -14.07
C ALA A 93 -0.04 -9.42 -14.03
N GLU A 94 -0.27 -10.14 -15.14
CA GLU A 94 -1.23 -11.25 -15.17
C GLU A 94 -0.80 -12.41 -14.26
N LYS A 95 0.50 -12.71 -14.18
CA LYS A 95 1.03 -13.69 -13.24
C LYS A 95 0.76 -13.27 -11.78
N PHE A 96 0.88 -11.98 -11.46
CA PHE A 96 0.51 -11.45 -10.14
C PHE A 96 -0.97 -11.66 -9.86
N PHE A 97 -1.85 -11.29 -10.77
CA PHE A 97 -3.30 -11.45 -10.61
C PHE A 97 -3.77 -12.93 -10.58
N ALA A 98 -2.97 -13.87 -11.05
CA ALA A 98 -3.28 -15.30 -10.97
C ALA A 98 -2.96 -15.93 -9.60
N ARG A 99 -2.42 -15.16 -8.65
CA ARG A 99 -2.13 -15.63 -7.29
C ARG A 99 -3.42 -15.83 -6.49
N PRO A 100 -3.39 -16.65 -5.46
CA PRO A 100 -4.51 -16.74 -4.51
C PRO A 100 -4.84 -15.37 -3.91
N PRO A 101 -6.13 -15.07 -3.68
CA PRO A 101 -6.52 -13.80 -3.11
C PRO A 101 -5.99 -13.64 -1.68
N HIS A 102 -5.72 -12.43 -1.30
CA HIS A 102 -5.25 -12.02 0.01
C HIS A 102 -6.39 -11.73 0.97
N ALA A 103 -6.11 -11.80 2.27
CA ALA A 103 -7.06 -11.35 3.28
C ALA A 103 -7.26 -9.82 3.17
N ILE A 104 -8.51 -9.37 3.29
CA ILE A 104 -8.82 -7.94 3.33
C ILE A 104 -8.67 -7.45 4.75
N VAL A 105 -7.82 -6.44 4.94
CA VAL A 105 -7.43 -5.89 6.23
C VAL A 105 -7.56 -4.37 6.26
N PHE A 106 -7.62 -3.81 7.48
CA PHE A 106 -7.52 -2.36 7.65
C PHE A 106 -6.12 -1.88 7.32
N THR A 107 -6.03 -0.91 6.43
CA THR A 107 -4.80 -0.38 5.83
C THR A 107 -4.79 1.14 5.95
N HIS A 108 -3.65 1.75 6.25
CA HIS A 108 -3.49 3.21 6.27
C HIS A 108 -3.52 3.78 4.83
N GLY A 109 -2.91 3.06 3.88
CA GLY A 109 -2.93 3.43 2.47
C GLY A 109 -1.88 4.44 2.03
N ASP A 110 -1.15 5.06 2.99
CA ASP A 110 -0.02 5.97 2.73
C ASP A 110 0.95 6.01 3.93
N LEU A 111 1.42 4.84 4.39
CA LEU A 111 2.30 4.72 5.55
C LEU A 111 3.75 5.07 5.19
N ASN A 112 3.97 6.33 4.86
CA ASN A 112 5.28 6.90 4.55
C ASN A 112 5.86 7.67 5.74
N PRO A 113 7.19 7.93 5.79
CA PRO A 113 7.86 8.57 6.92
C PRO A 113 7.26 9.92 7.31
N HIS A 114 6.76 10.71 6.35
CA HIS A 114 6.12 11.99 6.61
C HIS A 114 4.78 11.88 7.35
N ASN A 115 4.15 10.71 7.37
CA ASN A 115 2.90 10.43 8.08
C ASN A 115 3.11 9.74 9.44
N ILE A 116 4.37 9.60 9.89
CA ILE A 116 4.76 8.92 11.13
C ILE A 116 5.43 9.92 12.08
N MET A 117 4.99 9.96 13.33
CA MET A 117 5.63 10.74 14.40
C MET A 117 6.49 9.84 15.28
N VAL A 118 7.67 10.33 15.66
CA VAL A 118 8.56 9.66 16.61
C VAL A 118 8.82 10.54 17.83
N ASP A 119 8.90 9.94 18.99
CA ASP A 119 9.21 10.63 20.24
C ASP A 119 10.73 10.87 20.43
N ALA A 120 11.10 11.48 21.55
CA ALA A 120 12.50 11.78 21.88
C ALA A 120 13.37 10.53 22.08
N ASN A 121 12.78 9.35 22.27
CA ASN A 121 13.46 8.07 22.40
C ASN A 121 13.55 7.30 21.08
N GLY A 122 12.97 7.85 20.01
CA GLY A 122 12.92 7.26 18.68
C GLY A 122 11.81 6.24 18.48
N HIS A 123 10.84 6.13 19.39
CA HIS A 123 9.67 5.27 19.23
C HIS A 123 8.57 5.95 18.41
N VAL A 124 7.87 5.17 17.61
CA VAL A 124 6.67 5.64 16.91
C VAL A 124 5.60 6.00 17.95
N CYS A 125 5.20 7.28 17.99
CA CYS A 125 4.22 7.81 18.94
C CYS A 125 2.93 8.32 18.28
N GLY A 126 2.83 8.30 16.96
CA GLY A 126 1.63 8.68 16.24
C GLY A 126 1.72 8.39 14.76
N ILE A 127 0.56 8.12 14.16
CA ILE A 127 0.36 8.05 12.71
C ILE A 127 -0.79 8.98 12.38
N PHE A 128 -0.65 9.75 11.32
CA PHE A 128 -1.64 10.73 10.89
C PHE A 128 -1.83 10.68 9.38
N ASP A 129 -2.78 11.48 8.87
CA ASP A 129 -3.15 11.51 7.46
C ASP A 129 -3.77 10.18 6.97
N TRP A 130 -4.90 9.83 7.59
CA TRP A 130 -5.67 8.62 7.30
C TRP A 130 -6.65 8.78 6.12
N GLU A 131 -6.45 9.78 5.25
CA GLU A 131 -7.37 10.06 4.14
C GLU A 131 -7.42 8.92 3.10
N ALA A 132 -6.33 8.14 2.99
CA ALA A 132 -6.23 6.98 2.13
C ALA A 132 -6.61 5.65 2.82
N ALA A 133 -7.06 5.72 4.09
CA ALA A 133 -7.37 4.51 4.85
C ALA A 133 -8.54 3.74 4.24
N ALA A 134 -8.36 2.42 4.15
CA ALA A 134 -9.31 1.56 3.45
C ALA A 134 -9.20 0.09 3.92
N TRP A 135 -10.13 -0.72 3.50
CA TRP A 135 -10.10 -2.17 3.59
C TRP A 135 -9.50 -2.72 2.29
N LEU A 136 -8.26 -3.20 2.37
CA LEU A 136 -7.43 -3.57 1.22
C LEU A 136 -6.72 -4.91 1.45
N PRO A 137 -6.22 -5.58 0.39
CA PRO A 137 -5.41 -6.78 0.53
C PRO A 137 -4.23 -6.57 1.48
N ASP A 138 -3.87 -7.57 2.29
CA ASP A 138 -2.91 -7.45 3.39
C ASP A 138 -1.47 -7.09 2.94
N HIS A 139 -1.14 -7.32 1.66
CA HIS A 139 0.12 -6.87 1.06
C HIS A 139 0.14 -5.37 0.72
N TRP A 140 -1.06 -4.73 0.65
CA TRP A 140 -1.22 -3.40 0.04
C TRP A 140 -0.34 -2.32 0.65
N GLU A 141 -0.31 -2.22 1.99
CA GLU A 141 0.50 -1.21 2.70
C GLU A 141 1.97 -1.23 2.29
N VAL A 142 2.51 -2.43 2.07
CA VAL A 142 3.91 -2.64 1.68
C VAL A 142 4.09 -2.44 0.18
N SER A 143 3.14 -2.93 -0.61
CA SER A 143 3.22 -2.85 -2.07
C SER A 143 3.23 -1.41 -2.58
N ILE A 144 2.39 -0.52 -2.01
CA ILE A 144 2.36 0.88 -2.43
C ILE A 144 3.62 1.65 -2.02
N THR A 145 4.22 1.36 -0.86
CA THR A 145 5.51 1.97 -0.47
C THR A 145 6.67 1.46 -1.32
N GLY A 146 6.58 0.23 -1.81
CA GLY A 146 7.59 -0.44 -2.64
C GLY A 146 7.49 -0.20 -4.16
N VAL A 147 6.48 0.56 -4.64
CA VAL A 147 6.24 0.80 -6.08
C VAL A 147 7.47 1.34 -6.81
N PHE A 148 8.20 2.24 -6.21
CA PHE A 148 9.39 2.83 -6.82
C PHE A 148 10.67 2.11 -6.35
N ARG A 149 11.38 1.47 -7.29
CA ARG A 149 12.67 0.82 -6.99
C ARG A 149 13.69 1.81 -6.43
N GLY A 150 14.50 1.33 -5.50
CA GLY A 150 15.59 2.12 -4.91
C GLY A 150 15.13 3.16 -3.89
N ARG A 151 13.88 3.16 -3.48
CA ARG A 151 13.44 3.94 -2.32
C ARG A 151 13.73 3.16 -1.04
N PRO A 152 14.60 3.68 -0.15
CA PRO A 152 15.01 2.96 1.06
C PRO A 152 13.82 2.57 1.96
N TRP A 153 12.80 3.43 2.03
CA TRP A 153 11.61 3.17 2.85
C TRP A 153 10.81 1.95 2.38
N GLY A 154 10.54 1.84 1.08
CA GLY A 154 9.84 0.67 0.54
C GLY A 154 10.61 -0.63 0.78
N GLU A 155 11.93 -0.60 0.63
CA GLU A 155 12.78 -1.76 0.95
C GLU A 155 12.80 -2.09 2.44
N PHE A 156 12.78 -1.07 3.31
CA PHE A 156 12.70 -1.25 4.76
C PHE A 156 11.35 -1.88 5.15
N MET A 157 10.23 -1.36 4.63
CA MET A 157 8.91 -1.90 4.89
C MET A 157 8.79 -3.37 4.46
N ASP A 158 9.23 -3.70 3.24
CA ASP A 158 9.20 -5.07 2.73
C ASP A 158 10.15 -5.99 3.51
N LYS A 159 11.46 -5.70 3.51
CA LYS A 159 12.48 -6.65 3.97
C LYS A 159 12.60 -6.71 5.50
N LYS A 160 12.26 -5.62 6.20
CA LYS A 160 12.45 -5.52 7.65
C LYS A 160 11.13 -5.57 8.42
N VAL A 161 10.20 -4.68 8.13
CA VAL A 161 8.94 -4.62 8.87
C VAL A 161 8.08 -5.87 8.64
N THR A 162 8.00 -6.35 7.39
CA THR A 162 7.20 -7.55 7.04
C THR A 162 8.05 -8.79 6.76
N SER A 163 9.38 -8.75 6.97
CA SER A 163 10.29 -9.87 6.77
C SER A 163 10.24 -10.49 5.36
N GLY A 164 9.92 -9.68 4.34
CA GLY A 164 9.85 -10.09 2.95
C GLY A 164 8.69 -11.01 2.58
N VAL A 165 7.68 -11.13 3.45
CA VAL A 165 6.50 -11.99 3.20
C VAL A 165 5.76 -11.58 1.93
N TYR A 166 5.78 -10.28 1.59
CA TYR A 166 5.07 -9.72 0.43
C TYR A 166 5.99 -9.35 -0.75
N ALA A 167 7.23 -9.86 -0.79
CA ALA A 167 8.20 -9.46 -1.81
C ALA A 167 7.71 -9.69 -3.26
N GLU A 168 6.99 -10.80 -3.51
CA GLU A 168 6.41 -11.08 -4.82
C GLU A 168 5.21 -10.18 -5.12
N ASP A 169 4.45 -9.76 -4.10
CA ASP A 169 3.31 -8.85 -4.25
C ASP A 169 3.79 -7.43 -4.56
N VAL A 170 4.84 -6.99 -3.87
CA VAL A 170 5.51 -5.69 -4.13
C VAL A 170 5.99 -5.62 -5.58
N GLU A 171 6.65 -6.68 -6.06
CA GLU A 171 7.15 -6.72 -7.44
C GLU A 171 5.99 -6.80 -8.45
N GLY A 172 4.98 -7.62 -8.18
CA GLY A 172 3.79 -7.76 -9.04
C GLY A 172 2.98 -6.46 -9.14
N TYR A 173 2.73 -5.81 -7.99
CA TYR A 173 2.01 -4.54 -7.99
C TYR A 173 2.78 -3.43 -8.73
N ARG A 174 4.11 -3.46 -8.72
CA ARG A 174 4.92 -2.51 -9.49
C ARG A 174 4.65 -2.61 -10.99
N TYR A 175 4.48 -3.82 -11.55
CA TYR A 175 4.12 -3.99 -12.96
C TYR A 175 2.73 -3.42 -13.25
N VAL A 176 1.78 -3.70 -12.37
CA VAL A 176 0.42 -3.13 -12.46
C VAL A 176 0.48 -1.60 -12.45
N PHE A 177 1.22 -1.02 -11.51
CA PHE A 177 1.37 0.42 -11.39
C PHE A 177 1.99 1.04 -12.66
N MET A 178 3.04 0.44 -13.21
CA MET A 178 3.67 0.91 -14.44
C MET A 178 2.69 0.91 -15.64
N LEU A 179 1.88 -0.15 -15.77
CA LEU A 179 0.89 -0.25 -16.84
C LEU A 179 -0.24 0.77 -16.69
N THR A 180 -0.68 1.03 -15.47
CA THR A 180 -1.81 1.93 -15.20
C THR A 180 -1.40 3.40 -15.24
N GLN A 181 -0.21 3.77 -14.76
CA GLN A 181 0.27 5.16 -14.78
C GLN A 181 0.51 5.65 -16.21
N ASP A 182 1.08 4.83 -17.06
CA ASP A 182 1.30 5.21 -18.45
C ASP A 182 -0.02 5.39 -19.21
N ALA A 183 -1.02 4.54 -18.94
CA ALA A 183 -2.35 4.69 -19.54
C ALA A 183 -3.02 6.02 -19.12
N LEU A 184 -2.89 6.42 -17.85
CA LEU A 184 -3.44 7.67 -17.33
C LEU A 184 -2.68 8.92 -17.83
N SER A 185 -1.40 8.80 -18.18
CA SER A 185 -0.60 9.91 -18.70
C SER A 185 -0.82 10.21 -20.19
N LEU A 186 -1.47 9.30 -20.91
CA LEU A 186 -1.75 9.43 -22.35
C LEU A 186 -3.18 9.93 -22.65
N GLY A 187 -4.00 10.16 -21.66
CA GLY A 187 -5.38 10.66 -21.75
C GLY A 187 -5.50 12.10 -21.29
#